data_f6a5b29856b083e4eb5f6be87bade0c3
#
_entry.id   f6a5b29856b083e4eb5f6be87bade0c3
#
_cell.length_a   1.000
_cell.length_b   1.000
_cell.length_c   1.000
_cell.angle_alpha   90.00
_cell.angle_beta   90.00
_cell.angle_gamma   90.00
#
_symmetry.space_group_name_H-M   'P 1'
#
loop_
_entity.id
_entity.type
_entity.pdbx_description
1 polymer ?
#
loop_
_entity_poly.entity_id
_entity_poly.type
_entity_poly.pdbx_seq_one_letter_code
_entity_poly.pdbx_strand_id
1 'polypeptide(L)'
;MTGAIFFVALAVVIVLHRYEPEGMSALGSKALRSLHGPGFAAVAIAVYVGLRRRLSGWSRIGAAFGLCAGIGVLAELSQVPGPRDADLLDLMTNVMGIVAGLALIAAIDREVDLGDSPWPRRLVAIAATAALPYVLAPTLWLTAAATARQANQPVLLSFESTLDTRHYRL
;
A
#
# COMPACT_ATOMS: atom_id res chain seq x y z
N MET A 1 -7.82 -12.15 -19.73
CA MET A 1 -8.06 -11.11 -18.69
C MET A 1 -7.18 -11.26 -17.44
N THR A 2 -6.85 -12.46 -16.97
CA THR A 2 -6.04 -12.68 -15.74
C THR A 2 -4.61 -12.13 -15.83
N GLY A 3 -3.97 -12.21 -17.00
CA GLY A 3 -2.62 -11.66 -17.18
C GLY A 3 -2.59 -10.12 -17.09
N ALA A 4 -3.58 -9.45 -17.66
CA ALA A 4 -3.63 -7.99 -17.64
C ALA A 4 -3.75 -7.41 -16.22
N ILE A 5 -4.56 -8.04 -15.35
CA ILE A 5 -4.71 -7.62 -13.94
C ILE A 5 -3.38 -7.79 -13.20
N PHE A 6 -2.68 -8.89 -13.43
CA PHE A 6 -1.37 -9.14 -12.83
C PHE A 6 -0.34 -8.10 -13.28
N PHE A 7 -0.27 -7.81 -14.59
CA PHE A 7 0.66 -6.80 -15.11
C PHE A 7 0.34 -5.39 -14.63
N VAL A 8 -0.94 -5.03 -14.54
CA VAL A 8 -1.36 -3.73 -13.97
C VAL A 8 -0.97 -3.64 -12.49
N ALA A 9 -1.24 -4.68 -11.70
CA ALA A 9 -0.87 -4.73 -10.31
C ALA A 9 0.66 -4.62 -10.10
N LEU A 10 1.43 -5.36 -10.91
CA LEU A 10 2.89 -5.31 -10.90
C LEU A 10 3.41 -3.92 -11.32
N ALA A 11 2.83 -3.32 -12.36
CA ALA A 11 3.19 -1.97 -12.80
C ALA A 11 2.91 -0.93 -11.73
N VAL A 12 1.77 -1.01 -11.04
CA VAL A 12 1.44 -0.11 -9.93
C VAL A 12 2.46 -0.25 -8.79
N VAL A 13 2.82 -1.47 -8.42
CA VAL A 13 3.84 -1.71 -7.39
C VAL A 13 5.19 -1.15 -7.81
N ILE A 14 5.64 -1.40 -9.04
CA ILE A 14 6.93 -0.89 -9.55
C ILE A 14 6.92 0.65 -9.58
N VAL A 15 5.83 1.26 -10.05
CA VAL A 15 5.70 2.73 -10.07
C VAL A 15 5.74 3.30 -8.66
N LEU A 16 4.98 2.74 -7.72
CA LEU A 16 4.99 3.18 -6.33
C LEU A 16 6.36 3.02 -5.66
N HIS A 17 7.13 1.98 -6.06
CA HIS A 17 8.46 1.71 -5.50
C HIS A 17 9.56 2.56 -6.11
N ARG A 18 9.48 2.87 -7.41
CA ARG A 18 10.56 3.58 -8.12
C ARG A 18 10.31 5.07 -8.31
N TYR A 19 9.05 5.49 -8.20
CA TYR A 19 8.70 6.87 -8.49
C TYR A 19 8.78 7.73 -7.23
N GLU A 20 9.93 8.38 -7.04
CA GLU A 20 10.08 9.49 -6.11
C GLU A 20 10.35 10.73 -6.97
N PRO A 21 9.34 11.60 -7.19
CA PRO A 21 9.51 12.80 -8.02
C PRO A 21 10.61 13.69 -7.44
N GLU A 22 11.52 14.14 -8.29
CA GLU A 22 12.53 15.13 -7.91
C GLU A 22 11.84 16.39 -7.34
N GLY A 23 12.29 16.86 -6.17
CA GLY A 23 11.69 18.00 -5.50
C GLY A 23 10.48 17.70 -4.62
N MET A 24 10.13 16.43 -4.39
CA MET A 24 9.08 16.08 -3.44
C MET A 24 9.49 16.48 -2.02
N SER A 25 8.56 17.10 -1.28
CA SER A 25 8.77 17.41 0.13
C SER A 25 8.92 16.13 0.96
N ALA A 26 9.65 16.21 2.09
CA ALA A 26 9.78 15.07 3.02
C ALA A 26 8.42 14.51 3.49
N LEU A 27 7.38 15.34 3.54
CA LEU A 27 6.02 14.92 3.85
C LEU A 27 5.40 14.12 2.70
N GLY A 28 5.64 14.54 1.46
CA GLY A 28 5.19 13.83 0.27
C GLY A 28 5.81 12.44 0.15
N SER A 29 7.12 12.31 0.38
CA SER A 29 7.81 11.03 0.39
C SER A 29 7.25 10.09 1.47
N LYS A 30 6.98 10.60 2.68
CA LYS A 30 6.36 9.81 3.75
C LYS A 30 4.93 9.40 3.40
N ALA A 31 4.14 10.27 2.78
CA ALA A 31 2.80 9.95 2.34
C ALA A 31 2.82 8.85 1.26
N LEU A 32 3.73 8.93 0.29
CA LEU A 32 3.89 7.90 -0.74
C LEU A 32 4.28 6.55 -0.14
N ARG A 33 5.21 6.53 0.81
CA ARG A 33 5.59 5.30 1.54
C ARG A 33 4.41 4.70 2.31
N SER A 34 3.55 5.52 2.91
CA SER A 34 2.38 5.02 3.64
C SER A 34 1.34 4.33 2.76
N LEU A 35 1.39 4.53 1.43
CA LEU A 35 0.51 3.84 0.47
C LEU A 35 0.91 2.38 0.22
N HIS A 36 2.08 1.91 0.68
CA HIS A 36 2.53 0.53 0.47
C HIS A 36 1.52 -0.47 1.04
N GLY A 37 1.10 -0.33 2.30
CA GLY A 37 0.12 -1.22 2.91
C GLY A 37 -1.20 -1.29 2.15
N PRO A 38 -1.91 -0.17 1.93
CA PRO A 38 -3.14 -0.15 1.13
C PRO A 38 -2.94 -0.65 -0.30
N GLY A 39 -1.82 -0.31 -0.92
CA GLY A 39 -1.47 -0.75 -2.27
C GLY A 39 -1.35 -2.27 -2.35
N PHE A 40 -0.60 -2.88 -1.43
CA PHE A 40 -0.45 -4.34 -1.39
C PHE A 40 -1.75 -5.07 -1.00
N ALA A 41 -2.61 -4.47 -0.18
CA ALA A 41 -3.94 -5.00 0.08
C ALA A 41 -4.78 -5.06 -1.22
N ALA A 42 -4.81 -3.97 -1.98
CA ALA A 42 -5.52 -3.92 -3.26
C ALA A 42 -4.94 -4.90 -4.29
N VAL A 43 -3.61 -5.00 -4.38
CA VAL A 43 -2.92 -5.96 -5.26
C VAL A 43 -3.27 -7.39 -4.87
N ALA A 44 -3.26 -7.74 -3.59
CA ALA A 44 -3.59 -9.08 -3.11
C ALA A 44 -5.03 -9.47 -3.45
N ILE A 45 -5.99 -8.54 -3.29
CA ILE A 45 -7.38 -8.73 -3.71
C ILE A 45 -7.47 -8.95 -5.22
N ALA A 46 -6.78 -8.13 -6.02
CA ALA A 46 -6.78 -8.25 -7.48
C ALA A 46 -6.18 -9.58 -7.96
N VAL A 47 -5.06 -10.02 -7.37
CA VAL A 47 -4.43 -11.32 -7.66
C VAL A 47 -5.37 -12.46 -7.27
N TYR A 48 -5.98 -12.40 -6.08
CA TYR A 48 -6.97 -13.38 -5.63
C TYR A 48 -8.12 -13.53 -6.63
N VAL A 49 -8.73 -12.41 -7.03
CA VAL A 49 -9.82 -12.41 -8.04
C VAL A 49 -9.33 -12.96 -9.38
N GLY A 50 -8.11 -12.61 -9.77
CA GLY A 50 -7.50 -13.09 -11.01
C GLY A 50 -7.31 -14.62 -11.04
N LEU A 51 -7.02 -15.23 -9.90
CA LEU A 51 -6.79 -16.68 -9.78
C LEU A 51 -8.08 -17.51 -9.73
N ARG A 52 -9.27 -16.90 -9.64
CA ARG A 52 -10.56 -17.59 -9.41
C ARG A 52 -10.90 -18.68 -10.44
N ARG A 53 -10.34 -18.62 -11.64
CA ARG A 53 -10.56 -19.63 -12.69
C ARG A 53 -9.65 -20.84 -12.58
N ARG A 54 -8.61 -20.78 -11.74
CA ARG A 54 -7.58 -21.82 -11.63
C ARG A 54 -7.50 -22.46 -10.25
N LEU A 55 -7.85 -21.71 -9.22
CA LEU A 55 -7.74 -22.08 -7.82
C LEU A 55 -9.00 -21.70 -7.06
N SER A 56 -9.30 -22.44 -6.00
CA SER A 56 -10.44 -22.18 -5.11
C SER A 56 -10.03 -22.20 -3.65
N GLY A 57 -10.84 -21.60 -2.80
CA GLY A 57 -10.70 -21.65 -1.34
C GLY A 57 -9.31 -21.23 -0.85
N TRP A 58 -8.77 -22.01 0.09
CA TRP A 58 -7.48 -21.74 0.74
C TRP A 58 -6.27 -21.81 -0.20
N SER A 59 -6.33 -22.67 -1.24
CA SER A 59 -5.25 -22.72 -2.23
C SER A 59 -5.11 -21.41 -3.01
N ARG A 60 -6.23 -20.74 -3.28
CA ARG A 60 -6.24 -19.42 -3.92
C ARG A 60 -5.69 -18.32 -2.98
N ILE A 61 -6.07 -18.37 -1.69
CA ILE A 61 -5.50 -17.47 -0.65
C ILE A 61 -3.98 -17.63 -0.57
N GLY A 62 -3.50 -18.89 -0.42
CA GLY A 62 -2.08 -19.19 -0.32
C GLY A 62 -1.28 -18.76 -1.55
N ALA A 63 -1.81 -19.00 -2.75
CA ALA A 63 -1.17 -18.57 -3.99
C ALA A 63 -1.13 -17.05 -4.14
N ALA A 64 -2.22 -16.35 -3.81
CA ALA A 64 -2.26 -14.89 -3.84
C ALA A 64 -1.28 -14.28 -2.84
N PHE A 65 -1.22 -14.83 -1.60
CA PHE A 65 -0.26 -14.42 -0.60
C PHE A 65 1.19 -14.61 -1.09
N GLY A 66 1.52 -15.82 -1.55
CA GLY A 66 2.90 -16.14 -2.01
C GLY A 66 3.36 -15.26 -3.17
N LEU A 67 2.48 -15.02 -4.16
CA LEU A 67 2.78 -14.15 -5.28
C LEU A 67 3.01 -12.69 -4.83
N CYS A 68 2.13 -12.14 -4.00
CA CYS A 68 2.24 -10.76 -3.54
C CYS A 68 3.44 -10.57 -2.59
N ALA A 69 3.69 -11.52 -1.68
CA ALA A 69 4.85 -11.48 -0.80
C ALA A 69 6.15 -11.59 -1.60
N GLY A 70 6.20 -12.47 -2.59
CA GLY A 70 7.34 -12.58 -3.51
C GLY A 70 7.61 -11.29 -4.27
N ILE A 71 6.57 -10.62 -4.78
CA ILE A 71 6.69 -9.30 -5.42
C ILE A 71 7.23 -8.27 -4.43
N GLY A 72 6.73 -8.26 -3.19
CA GLY A 72 7.20 -7.35 -2.14
C GLY A 72 8.69 -7.53 -1.86
N VAL A 73 9.14 -8.78 -1.67
CA VAL A 73 10.56 -9.10 -1.46
C VAL A 73 11.42 -8.68 -2.65
N LEU A 74 10.99 -8.99 -3.88
CA LEU A 74 11.72 -8.60 -5.09
C LEU A 74 11.80 -7.08 -5.26
N ALA A 75 10.75 -6.36 -4.88
CA ALA A 75 10.74 -4.91 -4.90
C ALA A 75 11.79 -4.34 -3.93
N GLU A 76 11.85 -4.83 -2.69
CA GLU A 76 12.86 -4.42 -1.70
C GLU A 76 14.29 -4.79 -2.14
N LEU A 77 14.50 -6.01 -2.64
CA LEU A 77 15.80 -6.42 -3.15
C LEU A 77 16.27 -5.58 -4.34
N SER A 78 15.35 -5.08 -5.17
CA SER A 78 15.68 -4.20 -6.30
C SER A 78 16.20 -2.83 -5.88
N GLN A 79 16.04 -2.44 -4.60
CA GLN A 79 16.51 -1.17 -4.05
C GLN A 79 17.95 -1.27 -3.54
N VAL A 80 18.43 -2.46 -3.17
CA VAL A 80 19.77 -2.68 -2.61
C VAL A 80 20.92 -2.09 -3.46
N PRO A 81 20.90 -2.12 -4.83
CA PRO A 81 21.94 -1.47 -5.63
C PRO A 81 21.75 0.04 -5.79
N GLY A 82 20.70 0.64 -5.23
CA GLY A 82 20.33 2.05 -5.40
C GLY A 82 20.74 2.94 -4.23
N PRO A 83 20.44 4.23 -4.32
CA PRO A 83 20.67 5.19 -3.23
C PRO A 83 19.69 5.00 -2.04
N ARG A 84 18.82 4.00 -2.11
CA ARG A 84 17.77 3.70 -1.13
C ARG A 84 18.09 2.36 -0.47
N ASP A 85 18.16 2.35 0.84
CA ASP A 85 18.33 1.11 1.59
C ASP A 85 17.02 0.31 1.63
N ALA A 86 17.13 -1.02 1.49
CA ALA A 86 16.00 -1.92 1.69
C ALA A 86 15.53 -1.80 3.14
N ASP A 87 14.25 -1.50 3.35
CA ASP A 87 13.67 -1.27 4.67
C ASP A 87 12.77 -2.43 5.08
N LEU A 88 13.16 -3.11 6.17
CA LEU A 88 12.37 -4.20 6.74
C LEU A 88 10.96 -3.73 7.16
N LEU A 89 10.80 -2.47 7.58
CA LEU A 89 9.50 -1.91 7.94
C LEU A 89 8.59 -1.78 6.72
N ASP A 90 9.13 -1.41 5.55
CA ASP A 90 8.37 -1.35 4.31
C ASP A 90 7.90 -2.75 3.91
N LEU A 91 8.77 -3.76 4.05
CA LEU A 91 8.40 -5.17 3.81
C LEU A 91 7.30 -5.64 4.78
N MET A 92 7.42 -5.34 6.08
CA MET A 92 6.39 -5.68 7.07
C MET A 92 5.06 -4.99 6.75
N THR A 93 5.08 -3.72 6.33
CA THR A 93 3.88 -2.97 5.93
C THR A 93 3.22 -3.59 4.71
N ASN A 94 4.01 -4.04 3.72
CA ASN A 94 3.53 -4.77 2.56
C ASN A 94 2.81 -6.07 2.97
N VAL A 95 3.46 -6.88 3.83
CA VAL A 95 2.89 -8.14 4.33
C VAL A 95 1.59 -7.90 5.11
N MET A 96 1.56 -6.88 5.98
CA MET A 96 0.34 -6.51 6.72
C MET A 96 -0.79 -6.11 5.78
N GLY A 97 -0.49 -5.35 4.73
CA GLY A 97 -1.45 -5.01 3.68
C GLY A 97 -2.02 -6.25 2.97
N ILE A 98 -1.13 -7.17 2.55
CA ILE A 98 -1.54 -8.44 1.92
C ILE A 98 -2.47 -9.24 2.84
N VAL A 99 -2.07 -9.41 4.10
CA VAL A 99 -2.85 -10.15 5.11
C VAL A 99 -4.21 -9.50 5.32
N ALA A 100 -4.28 -8.18 5.49
CA ALA A 100 -5.53 -7.46 5.68
C ALA A 100 -6.47 -7.62 4.47
N GLY A 101 -5.96 -7.48 3.24
CA GLY A 101 -6.73 -7.66 2.01
C GLY A 101 -7.26 -9.08 1.85
N LEU A 102 -6.42 -10.09 2.08
CA LEU A 102 -6.83 -11.50 1.97
C LEU A 102 -7.74 -11.94 3.12
N ALA A 103 -7.58 -11.42 4.33
CA ALA A 103 -8.49 -11.66 5.44
C ALA A 103 -9.88 -11.10 5.14
N LEU A 104 -9.97 -9.90 4.57
CA LEU A 104 -11.24 -9.32 4.14
C LEU A 104 -11.94 -10.23 3.10
N ILE A 105 -11.18 -10.70 2.10
CA ILE A 105 -11.70 -11.66 1.11
C ILE A 105 -12.14 -12.96 1.78
N ALA A 106 -11.35 -13.55 2.67
CA ALA A 106 -11.71 -14.78 3.37
C ALA A 106 -12.99 -14.64 4.20
N ALA A 107 -13.26 -13.44 4.72
CA ALA A 107 -14.49 -13.17 5.46
C ALA A 107 -15.74 -13.16 4.57
N ILE A 108 -15.64 -12.74 3.31
CA ILE A 108 -16.79 -12.57 2.40
C ILE A 108 -16.92 -13.69 1.36
N ASP A 109 -15.82 -14.33 0.95
CA ASP A 109 -15.85 -15.40 -0.05
C ASP A 109 -16.23 -16.73 0.58
N ARG A 110 -17.34 -17.29 0.12
CA ARG A 110 -17.87 -18.59 0.61
C ARG A 110 -17.07 -19.80 0.15
N GLU A 111 -16.23 -19.64 -0.87
CA GLU A 111 -15.33 -20.72 -1.32
C GLU A 111 -14.18 -20.95 -0.32
N VAL A 112 -13.91 -19.97 0.56
CA VAL A 112 -12.95 -20.14 1.66
C VAL A 112 -13.68 -20.82 2.81
N ASP A 113 -13.37 -22.08 3.03
CA ASP A 113 -13.95 -22.86 4.12
C ASP A 113 -13.34 -22.41 5.47
N LEU A 114 -14.17 -21.81 6.29
CA LEU A 114 -13.86 -21.41 7.68
C LEU A 114 -14.64 -22.25 8.70
N GLY A 115 -15.19 -23.41 8.24
CA GLY A 115 -16.05 -24.29 9.03
C GLY A 115 -17.51 -23.86 9.05
N ASP A 116 -18.35 -24.74 9.54
CA ASP A 116 -19.82 -24.59 9.54
C ASP A 116 -20.32 -23.52 10.51
N SER A 117 -19.50 -23.20 11.53
CA SER A 117 -19.83 -22.15 12.51
C SER A 117 -19.69 -20.75 11.89
N PRO A 118 -20.60 -19.82 12.18
CA PRO A 118 -20.47 -18.43 11.73
C PRO A 118 -19.36 -17.64 12.46
N TRP A 119 -18.90 -18.14 13.60
CA TRP A 119 -17.95 -17.43 14.45
C TRP A 119 -16.56 -17.23 13.81
N PRO A 120 -15.89 -18.23 13.20
CA PRO A 120 -14.61 -18.02 12.56
C PRO A 120 -14.67 -16.92 11.49
N ARG A 121 -15.73 -16.92 10.67
CA ARG A 121 -15.93 -15.91 9.62
C ARG A 121 -16.13 -14.51 10.20
N ARG A 122 -16.88 -14.37 11.29
CA ARG A 122 -17.05 -13.10 11.99
C ARG A 122 -15.75 -12.62 12.62
N LEU A 123 -14.97 -13.50 13.24
CA LEU A 123 -13.67 -13.15 13.81
C LEU A 123 -12.68 -12.69 12.74
N VAL A 124 -12.61 -13.36 11.60
CA VAL A 124 -11.79 -12.93 10.47
C VAL A 124 -12.25 -11.58 9.92
N ALA A 125 -13.56 -11.35 9.82
CA ALA A 125 -14.10 -10.06 9.39
C ALA A 125 -13.74 -8.93 10.38
N ILE A 126 -13.89 -9.19 11.68
CA ILE A 126 -13.51 -8.22 12.73
C ILE A 126 -12.00 -7.95 12.67
N ALA A 127 -11.17 -8.98 12.58
CA ALA A 127 -9.71 -8.83 12.50
C ALA A 127 -9.29 -8.04 11.25
N ALA A 128 -9.88 -8.35 10.09
CA ALA A 128 -9.64 -7.62 8.85
C ALA A 128 -10.06 -6.15 8.96
N THR A 129 -11.24 -5.89 9.54
CA THR A 129 -11.75 -4.53 9.76
C THR A 129 -10.87 -3.76 10.75
N ALA A 130 -10.38 -4.41 11.80
CA ALA A 130 -9.47 -3.79 12.77
C ALA A 130 -8.07 -3.54 12.18
N ALA A 131 -7.60 -4.36 11.24
CA ALA A 131 -6.33 -4.16 10.55
C ALA A 131 -6.37 -3.00 9.55
N LEU A 132 -7.52 -2.72 8.93
CA LEU A 132 -7.68 -1.63 7.97
C LEU A 132 -7.30 -0.25 8.52
N PRO A 133 -7.75 0.19 9.69
CA PRO A 133 -7.32 1.45 10.29
C PRO A 133 -5.80 1.49 10.51
N TYR A 134 -5.20 0.40 10.95
CA TYR A 134 -3.75 0.31 11.14
C TYR A 134 -2.99 0.53 9.84
N VAL A 135 -3.44 -0.10 8.76
CA VAL A 135 -2.84 0.02 7.42
C VAL A 135 -3.08 1.41 6.81
N LEU A 136 -4.25 2.01 7.07
CA LEU A 136 -4.65 3.32 6.52
C LEU A 136 -4.22 4.51 7.38
N ALA A 137 -4.07 4.33 8.70
CA ALA A 137 -3.80 5.41 9.64
C ALA A 137 -2.59 6.28 9.27
N PRO A 138 -1.42 5.73 8.87
CA PRO A 138 -0.29 6.54 8.46
C PRO A 138 -0.62 7.45 7.28
N THR A 139 -1.31 6.93 6.28
CA THR A 139 -1.71 7.70 5.08
C THR A 139 -2.71 8.80 5.44
N LEU A 140 -3.74 8.46 6.22
CA LEU A 140 -4.77 9.42 6.63
C LEU A 140 -4.20 10.51 7.53
N TRP A 141 -3.33 10.15 8.48
CA TRP A 141 -2.69 11.11 9.36
C TRP A 141 -1.76 12.06 8.60
N LEU A 142 -0.96 11.55 7.65
CA LEU A 142 -0.06 12.37 6.86
C LEU A 142 -0.81 13.31 5.91
N THR A 143 -1.90 12.83 5.30
CA THR A 143 -2.75 13.69 4.45
C THR A 143 -3.44 14.77 5.27
N ALA A 144 -4.00 14.43 6.44
CA ALA A 144 -4.60 15.40 7.36
C ALA A 144 -3.58 16.43 7.85
N ALA A 145 -2.36 16.00 8.21
CA ALA A 145 -1.29 16.90 8.62
C ALA A 145 -0.84 17.84 7.49
N ALA A 146 -0.80 17.34 6.24
CA ALA A 146 -0.46 18.15 5.08
C ALA A 146 -1.53 19.23 4.81
N THR A 147 -2.80 18.85 4.82
CA THR A 147 -3.92 19.79 4.63
C THR A 147 -4.00 20.83 5.75
N ALA A 148 -3.82 20.40 7.01
CA ALA A 148 -3.79 21.32 8.15
C ALA A 148 -2.64 22.34 8.05
N ARG A 149 -1.45 21.92 7.59
CA ARG A 149 -0.33 22.82 7.36
C ARG A 149 -0.63 23.84 6.26
N GLN A 150 -1.22 23.39 5.15
CA GLN A 150 -1.61 24.32 4.07
C GLN A 150 -2.66 25.33 4.53
N ALA A 151 -3.64 24.90 5.32
CA ALA A 151 -4.69 25.78 5.86
C ALA A 151 -4.16 26.78 6.89
N ASN A 152 -3.14 26.40 7.66
CA ASN A 152 -2.56 27.23 8.73
C ASN A 152 -1.27 27.94 8.34
N GLN A 153 -0.79 27.80 7.09
CA GLN A 153 0.33 28.60 6.64
C GLN A 153 -0.16 30.04 6.57
N PRO A 154 0.39 30.92 7.42
CA PRO A 154 0.15 32.34 7.23
C PRO A 154 0.70 32.69 5.84
N VAL A 155 -0.12 33.33 5.01
CA VAL A 155 0.30 33.89 3.71
C VAL A 155 1.21 35.08 3.97
N LEU A 156 2.30 34.88 4.72
CA LEU A 156 3.22 35.93 5.09
C LEU A 156 4.25 36.22 4.00
N LEU A 157 4.42 35.28 3.06
CA LEU A 157 5.35 35.45 1.94
C LEU A 157 4.74 34.76 0.71
N SER A 158 3.98 35.49 -0.09
CA SER A 158 3.76 35.08 -1.46
C SER A 158 5.06 35.37 -2.23
N PHE A 159 5.93 34.37 -2.34
CA PHE A 159 7.09 34.43 -3.24
C PHE A 159 6.65 34.36 -4.71
N GLU A 160 5.60 35.07 -5.04
CA GLU A 160 5.05 35.09 -6.40
C GLU A 160 5.90 35.91 -7.36
N SER A 161 6.82 36.73 -6.84
CA SER A 161 7.73 37.45 -7.70
C SER A 161 9.14 36.84 -7.66
N THR A 162 9.72 36.67 -8.84
CA THR A 162 11.13 36.26 -9.02
C THR A 162 12.13 37.21 -8.35
N LEU A 163 11.68 38.36 -7.86
CA LEU A 163 12.47 39.34 -7.10
C LEU A 163 12.65 38.88 -5.63
N ASP A 164 11.68 38.19 -5.03
CA ASP A 164 11.75 37.78 -3.63
C ASP A 164 12.73 36.63 -3.41
N THR A 165 13.00 35.82 -4.46
CA THR A 165 13.97 34.70 -4.37
C THR A 165 15.43 35.14 -4.52
N ARG A 166 15.71 36.37 -5.05
CA ARG A 166 17.08 36.84 -5.26
C ARG A 166 17.77 37.32 -3.98
N HIS A 167 17.01 37.73 -2.96
CA HIS A 167 17.58 38.25 -1.70
C HIS A 167 18.00 37.16 -0.71
N TYR A 168 17.65 35.89 -0.96
CA TYR A 168 17.95 34.77 -0.06
C TYR A 168 19.01 33.80 -0.62
N ARG A 169 19.69 34.16 -1.71
CA ARG A 169 20.90 33.45 -2.17
C ARG A 169 22.13 34.16 -1.63
N LEU A 170 22.43 33.92 -0.39
CA LEU A 170 23.74 34.16 0.23
C LEU A 170 24.39 32.83 0.50
#